data_f896a32c369e071dafefbffed55b6a5d
#
_entry.id   f896a32c369e071dafefbffed55b6a5d
#
_cell.length_a   1.000
_cell.length_b   1.000
_cell.length_c   1.000
_cell.angle_alpha   90.00
_cell.angle_beta   90.00
_cell.angle_gamma   90.00
#
_symmetry.space_group_name_H-M   'P 1'
#
loop_
_entity.id
_entity.type
_entity.pdbx_description
1 polymer ?
#
loop_
_entity_poly.entity_id
_entity_poly.type
_entity_poly.pdbx_seq_one_letter_code
_entity_poly.pdbx_strand_id
1 'polypeptide(L)'
;AFTLSLACIFGMNIYGGLAQYYAKIAFHISGYGTIQKILRKPFSDVRNTMCATTVAQLSCLPISCMYFGHFSLLAPLSSALITSLFSLLSLFGIGAIALCWFKPAQDVAFYLVDYLGQFIETLTSFLSERSFASVSLTDMSWKVSLLVFAAMVALYVFWPKGKRVVLSGICMMVFMLILGLSIYWKFFSPTRICVMDIGQGDAILLSDGAHSLLVDTSVGDVVNDALERQHISYLDAILLTHLDEDHAGGVRYMVGSVKAGRVLVGEGITKQEKSELQRAIQRISGSSSYEVLYGDEFDVGRFHIRVVWPHRGYKAKEANNASVEL
;
A
#
# COMPACT_ATOMS: atom_id res chain seq x y z
N ALA A 1 -4.71 10.59 -4.75
CA ALA A 1 -3.83 11.56 -4.06
C ALA A 1 -4.61 12.65 -3.34
N PHE A 2 -5.52 13.38 -3.99
CA PHE A 2 -6.25 14.51 -3.39
C PHE A 2 -7.05 14.13 -2.14
N THR A 3 -7.82 13.05 -2.17
CA THR A 3 -8.64 12.56 -1.04
C THR A 3 -7.81 12.20 0.19
N LEU A 4 -6.65 11.55 0.00
CA LEU A 4 -5.71 11.23 1.08
C LEU A 4 -5.10 12.47 1.72
N SER A 5 -4.65 13.42 0.90
CA SER A 5 -4.11 14.69 1.40
C SER A 5 -5.14 15.46 2.22
N LEU A 6 -6.38 15.50 1.74
CA LEU A 6 -7.49 16.16 2.43
C LEU A 6 -7.84 15.49 3.77
N ALA A 7 -7.90 14.14 3.80
CA ALA A 7 -8.11 13.37 5.03
C ALA A 7 -7.00 13.61 6.05
N CYS A 8 -5.75 13.64 5.60
CA CYS A 8 -4.59 13.93 6.44
C CYS A 8 -4.69 15.33 7.08
N ILE A 9 -4.97 16.35 6.28
CA ILE A 9 -5.09 17.75 6.76
C ILE A 9 -6.22 17.85 7.79
N PHE A 10 -7.38 17.28 7.53
CA PHE A 10 -8.51 17.31 8.46
C PHE A 10 -8.19 16.54 9.75
N GLY A 11 -7.63 15.34 9.65
CA GLY A 11 -7.22 14.59 10.83
C GLY A 11 -6.22 15.33 11.71
N MET A 12 -5.21 15.91 11.10
CA MET A 12 -4.21 16.72 11.80
C MET A 12 -4.82 17.94 12.50
N ASN A 13 -5.76 18.64 11.85
CA ASN A 13 -6.44 19.80 12.47
C ASN A 13 -7.34 19.38 13.65
N ILE A 14 -8.03 18.25 13.52
CA ILE A 14 -8.98 17.78 14.54
C ILE A 14 -8.24 17.12 15.70
N TYR A 15 -7.36 16.16 15.40
CA TYR A 15 -6.77 15.26 16.41
C TYR A 15 -5.31 15.57 16.77
N GLY A 16 -4.59 16.37 15.96
CA GLY A 16 -3.16 16.62 16.15
C GLY A 16 -2.83 17.22 17.52
N GLY A 17 -3.62 18.21 17.95
CA GLY A 17 -3.45 18.85 19.26
C GLY A 17 -3.68 17.89 20.43
N LEU A 18 -4.64 16.97 20.30
CA LEU A 18 -4.95 15.97 21.31
C LEU A 18 -3.84 14.92 21.42
N ALA A 19 -3.42 14.37 20.30
CA ALA A 19 -2.35 13.39 20.25
C ALA A 19 -1.09 13.94 20.92
N GLN A 20 -0.72 15.17 20.61
CA GLN A 20 0.40 15.87 21.26
C GLN A 20 0.20 16.06 22.76
N TYR A 21 -1.00 16.42 23.18
CA TYR A 21 -1.31 16.57 24.62
C TYR A 21 -1.13 15.27 25.38
N TYR A 22 -1.74 14.18 24.94
CA TYR A 22 -1.59 12.88 25.59
C TYR A 22 -0.18 12.32 25.48
N ALA A 23 0.49 12.51 24.35
CA ALA A 23 1.88 12.09 24.22
C ALA A 23 2.83 12.86 25.17
N LYS A 24 2.56 14.13 25.44
CA LYS A 24 3.32 14.89 26.47
C LYS A 24 3.10 14.31 27.86
N ILE A 25 1.91 13.84 28.19
CA ILE A 25 1.61 13.21 29.48
C ILE A 25 2.27 11.85 29.58
N ALA A 26 2.08 10.99 28.53
CA ALA A 26 2.58 9.61 28.54
C ALA A 26 4.11 9.52 28.47
N PHE A 27 4.76 10.43 27.74
CA PHE A 27 6.21 10.43 27.52
C PHE A 27 6.86 11.68 28.14
N HIS A 28 6.55 11.96 29.41
CA HIS A 28 7.14 13.08 30.10
C HIS A 28 8.53 12.70 30.63
N ILE A 29 9.58 13.35 30.12
CA ILE A 29 10.93 13.26 30.67
C ILE A 29 11.03 14.27 31.80
N SER A 30 10.92 13.80 33.05
CA SER A 30 11.18 14.61 34.23
C SER A 30 12.60 14.36 34.71
N GLY A 31 13.40 15.41 34.78
CA GLY A 31 14.76 15.33 35.36
C GLY A 31 15.49 16.66 35.30
N TYR A 32 16.43 16.85 36.22
CA TYR A 32 17.19 18.10 36.41
C TYR A 32 18.63 18.03 35.87
N GLY A 33 19.06 16.91 35.26
CA GLY A 33 20.43 16.72 34.78
C GLY A 33 20.73 17.48 33.48
N THR A 34 22.00 17.91 33.33
CA THR A 34 22.46 18.63 32.10
C THR A 34 22.27 17.82 30.84
N ILE A 35 22.52 16.51 30.85
CA ILE A 35 22.32 15.60 29.73
C ILE A 35 20.84 15.53 29.33
N GLN A 36 19.93 15.50 30.30
CA GLN A 36 18.49 15.49 30.05
C GLN A 36 17.98 16.77 29.39
N LYS A 37 18.60 17.92 29.73
CA LYS A 37 18.27 19.20 29.05
C LYS A 37 18.66 19.17 27.56
N ILE A 38 19.80 18.58 27.22
CA ILE A 38 20.29 18.44 25.86
C ILE A 38 19.39 17.47 25.06
N LEU A 39 19.01 16.34 25.66
CA LEU A 39 18.19 15.31 25.01
C LEU A 39 16.70 15.66 24.92
N ARG A 40 16.23 16.60 25.72
CA ARG A 40 14.80 16.96 25.79
C ARG A 40 14.24 17.48 24.47
N LYS A 41 15.02 18.28 23.73
CA LYS A 41 14.59 18.86 22.45
C LYS A 41 14.48 17.78 21.37
N PRO A 42 15.54 17.00 21.05
CA PRO A 42 15.44 15.95 20.03
C PRO A 42 14.39 14.89 20.39
N PHE A 43 14.26 14.50 21.65
CA PHE A 43 13.21 13.58 22.07
C PHE A 43 11.79 14.16 21.85
N SER A 44 11.59 15.45 22.13
CA SER A 44 10.33 16.14 21.89
C SER A 44 9.99 16.17 20.39
N ASP A 45 10.99 16.38 19.53
CA ASP A 45 10.81 16.45 18.08
C ASP A 45 10.46 15.07 17.52
N VAL A 46 11.17 14.01 17.91
CA VAL A 46 10.85 12.62 17.56
C VAL A 46 9.43 12.26 17.99
N ARG A 47 9.08 12.51 19.25
CA ARG A 47 7.72 12.26 19.78
C ARG A 47 6.66 13.00 18.99
N ASN A 48 6.86 14.28 18.69
CA ASN A 48 5.90 15.09 17.95
C ASN A 48 5.73 14.58 16.50
N THR A 49 6.82 14.17 15.85
CA THR A 49 6.80 13.57 14.51
C THR A 49 6.04 12.24 14.54
N MET A 50 6.31 11.36 15.49
CA MET A 50 5.57 10.10 15.65
C MET A 50 4.07 10.35 15.86
N CYS A 51 3.70 11.28 16.73
CA CYS A 51 2.29 11.64 16.93
C CYS A 51 1.65 12.17 15.66
N ALA A 52 2.31 13.07 14.94
CA ALA A 52 1.81 13.62 13.71
C ALA A 52 1.59 12.54 12.65
N THR A 53 2.57 11.66 12.46
CA THR A 53 2.47 10.54 11.51
C THR A 53 1.37 9.56 11.90
N THR A 54 1.25 9.22 13.18
CA THR A 54 0.17 8.33 13.67
C THR A 54 -1.20 8.92 13.40
N VAL A 55 -1.41 10.21 13.71
CA VAL A 55 -2.69 10.89 13.45
C VAL A 55 -2.98 10.94 11.95
N ALA A 56 -1.98 11.28 11.14
CA ALA A 56 -2.12 11.30 9.69
C ALA A 56 -2.52 9.92 9.14
N GLN A 57 -1.82 8.88 9.56
CA GLN A 57 -2.13 7.50 9.15
C GLN A 57 -3.52 7.04 9.58
N LEU A 58 -3.91 7.26 10.84
CA LEU A 58 -5.23 6.88 11.33
C LEU A 58 -6.34 7.63 10.58
N SER A 59 -6.10 8.89 10.24
CA SER A 59 -7.06 9.69 9.47
C SER A 59 -7.19 9.22 8.03
N CYS A 60 -6.09 8.78 7.42
CA CYS A 60 -6.08 8.24 6.07
C CYS A 60 -6.46 6.76 5.99
N LEU A 61 -6.42 6.03 7.12
CA LEU A 61 -6.63 4.58 7.17
C LEU A 61 -7.89 4.12 6.43
N PRO A 62 -9.08 4.72 6.61
CA PRO A 62 -10.28 4.30 5.90
C PRO A 62 -10.12 4.34 4.37
N ILE A 63 -9.49 5.41 3.87
CA ILE A 63 -9.26 5.60 2.44
C ILE A 63 -8.13 4.70 1.94
N SER A 64 -7.03 4.61 2.69
CA SER A 64 -5.89 3.75 2.34
C SER A 64 -6.29 2.27 2.26
N CYS A 65 -7.08 1.77 3.22
CA CYS A 65 -7.55 0.40 3.19
C CYS A 65 -8.46 0.10 2.00
N MET A 66 -9.26 1.10 1.57
CA MET A 66 -10.16 0.92 0.42
C MET A 66 -9.43 0.90 -0.92
N TYR A 67 -8.35 1.67 -1.06
CA TYR A 67 -7.66 1.84 -2.33
C TYR A 67 -6.37 1.04 -2.45
N PHE A 68 -5.66 0.83 -1.35
CA PHE A 68 -4.35 0.16 -1.36
C PHE A 68 -4.37 -1.20 -0.63
N GLY A 69 -5.38 -1.48 0.19
CA GLY A 69 -5.52 -2.77 0.90
C GLY A 69 -4.43 -3.09 1.92
N HIS A 70 -3.50 -2.17 2.20
CA HIS A 70 -2.43 -2.38 3.17
C HIS A 70 -2.20 -1.15 4.05
N PHE A 71 -1.63 -1.39 5.22
CA PHE A 71 -1.35 -0.38 6.24
C PHE A 71 0.04 -0.62 6.83
N SER A 72 0.86 0.43 6.88
CA SER A 72 2.21 0.33 7.44
C SER A 72 2.20 0.60 8.95
N LEU A 73 2.57 -0.42 9.74
CA LEU A 73 2.71 -0.29 11.19
C LEU A 73 3.97 0.47 11.59
N LEU A 74 5.03 0.35 10.80
CA LEU A 74 6.32 0.98 11.09
C LEU A 74 6.40 2.44 10.65
N ALA A 75 5.42 2.96 9.90
CA ALA A 75 5.50 4.31 9.36
C ALA A 75 5.68 5.42 10.42
N PRO A 76 5.06 5.41 11.61
CA PRO A 76 5.35 6.42 12.62
C PRO A 76 6.81 6.41 13.09
N LEU A 77 7.38 5.22 13.26
CA LEU A 77 8.78 5.07 13.68
C LEU A 77 9.74 5.42 12.55
N SER A 78 9.52 4.87 11.36
CA SER A 78 10.35 5.14 10.18
C SER A 78 10.32 6.61 9.79
N SER A 79 9.16 7.26 9.82
CA SER A 79 9.05 8.70 9.55
C SER A 79 9.84 9.54 10.55
N ALA A 80 9.80 9.22 11.84
CA ALA A 80 10.54 9.96 12.84
C ALA A 80 12.07 9.83 12.64
N LEU A 81 12.56 8.64 12.31
CA LEU A 81 13.98 8.38 12.06
C LEU A 81 14.43 9.02 10.74
N ILE A 82 13.71 8.76 9.66
CA ILE A 82 14.09 9.21 8.32
C ILE A 82 14.01 10.74 8.21
N THR A 83 12.98 11.39 8.79
CA THR A 83 12.86 12.85 8.75
C THR A 83 14.06 13.53 9.41
N SER A 84 14.54 12.99 10.52
CA SER A 84 15.73 13.53 11.20
C SER A 84 16.99 13.39 10.36
N LEU A 85 17.19 12.22 9.72
CA LEU A 85 18.31 11.96 8.83
C LEU A 85 18.23 12.80 7.56
N PHE A 86 17.06 12.97 6.98
CA PHE A 86 16.85 13.84 5.83
C PHE A 86 17.15 15.31 6.13
N SER A 87 16.85 15.76 7.34
CA SER A 87 17.20 17.13 7.76
C SER A 87 18.69 17.34 7.83
N LEU A 88 19.46 16.34 8.32
CA LEU A 88 20.91 16.35 8.31
C LEU A 88 21.49 16.29 6.88
N LEU A 89 20.96 15.40 6.05
CA LEU A 89 21.33 15.28 4.65
C LEU A 89 21.15 16.62 3.91
N SER A 90 20.01 17.28 4.12
CA SER A 90 19.72 18.59 3.51
C SER A 90 20.69 19.66 4.00
N LEU A 91 21.01 19.67 5.29
CA LEU A 91 21.96 20.63 5.87
C LEU A 91 23.36 20.46 5.27
N PHE A 92 23.87 19.24 5.19
CA PHE A 92 25.16 18.94 4.59
C PHE A 92 25.16 19.21 3.07
N GLY A 93 24.07 18.88 2.37
CA GLY A 93 23.91 19.17 0.93
C GLY A 93 23.97 20.67 0.63
N ILE A 94 23.24 21.49 1.38
CA ILE A 94 23.30 22.96 1.26
C ILE A 94 24.69 23.47 1.63
N GLY A 95 25.30 22.91 2.69
CA GLY A 95 26.67 23.24 3.09
C GLY A 95 27.69 22.93 2.00
N ALA A 96 27.59 21.78 1.35
CA ALA A 96 28.45 21.36 0.24
C ALA A 96 28.35 22.32 -0.96
N ILE A 97 27.14 22.77 -1.29
CA ILE A 97 26.90 23.79 -2.34
C ILE A 97 27.52 25.13 -1.92
N ALA A 98 27.35 25.56 -0.68
CA ALA A 98 27.91 26.81 -0.18
C ALA A 98 29.46 26.82 -0.18
N LEU A 99 30.06 25.65 -0.05
CA LEU A 99 31.55 25.46 -0.05
C LEU A 99 32.13 25.31 -1.47
N CYS A 100 31.38 25.59 -2.54
CA CYS A 100 31.85 25.41 -3.93
C CYS A 100 33.14 26.13 -4.27
N TRP A 101 33.52 27.16 -3.54
CA TRP A 101 34.74 27.94 -3.70
C TRP A 101 35.97 27.28 -3.06
N PHE A 102 35.80 26.32 -2.15
CA PHE A 102 36.87 25.60 -1.47
C PHE A 102 36.74 24.10 -1.67
N LYS A 103 37.28 23.62 -2.79
CA LYS A 103 37.11 22.26 -3.29
C LYS A 103 37.39 21.15 -2.26
N PRO A 104 38.47 21.16 -1.45
CA PRO A 104 38.74 20.12 -0.47
C PRO A 104 37.61 19.98 0.58
N ALA A 105 37.00 21.08 1.04
CA ALA A 105 35.92 21.05 2.00
C ALA A 105 34.62 20.61 1.34
N GLN A 106 34.37 21.01 0.09
CA GLN A 106 33.24 20.57 -0.71
C GLN A 106 33.27 19.05 -0.91
N ASP A 107 34.41 18.47 -1.26
CA ASP A 107 34.59 17.02 -1.48
C ASP A 107 34.27 16.22 -0.20
N VAL A 108 34.74 16.69 0.96
CA VAL A 108 34.40 16.10 2.26
C VAL A 108 32.91 16.19 2.54
N ALA A 109 32.30 17.33 2.26
CA ALA A 109 30.86 17.51 2.48
C ALA A 109 30.02 16.60 1.56
N PHE A 110 30.39 16.45 0.30
CA PHE A 110 29.73 15.49 -0.61
C PHE A 110 29.93 14.04 -0.18
N TYR A 111 31.11 13.67 0.31
CA TYR A 111 31.30 12.34 0.86
C TYR A 111 30.39 12.04 2.05
N LEU A 112 30.18 13.02 2.93
CA LEU A 112 29.21 12.88 4.04
C LEU A 112 27.77 12.78 3.55
N VAL A 113 27.40 13.54 2.51
CA VAL A 113 26.06 13.46 1.88
C VAL A 113 25.83 12.08 1.28
N ASP A 114 26.82 11.56 0.55
CA ASP A 114 26.72 10.23 -0.08
C ASP A 114 26.63 9.11 0.96
N TYR A 115 27.45 9.15 1.99
CA TYR A 115 27.41 8.20 3.09
C TYR A 115 26.07 8.21 3.84
N LEU A 116 25.53 9.41 4.13
CA LEU A 116 24.20 9.54 4.75
C LEU A 116 23.10 9.05 3.83
N GLY A 117 23.18 9.31 2.53
CA GLY A 117 22.24 8.80 1.53
C GLY A 117 22.19 7.29 1.51
N GLN A 118 23.34 6.63 1.41
CA GLN A 118 23.46 5.17 1.45
C GLN A 118 22.95 4.58 2.77
N PHE A 119 23.23 5.25 3.88
CA PHE A 119 22.70 4.83 5.20
C PHE A 119 21.19 4.90 5.26
N ILE A 120 20.55 5.98 4.74
CA ILE A 120 19.10 6.13 4.67
C ILE A 120 18.49 5.03 3.79
N GLU A 121 19.08 4.75 2.65
CA GLU A 121 18.64 3.70 1.72
C GLU A 121 18.70 2.33 2.39
N THR A 122 19.83 1.98 3.02
CA THR A 122 20.02 0.72 3.75
C THR A 122 19.00 0.59 4.89
N LEU A 123 18.79 1.66 5.65
CA LEU A 123 17.81 1.68 6.75
C LEU A 123 16.38 1.48 6.23
N THR A 124 16.05 2.13 5.12
CA THR A 124 14.71 2.02 4.52
C THR A 124 14.46 0.62 3.99
N SER A 125 15.42 0.03 3.29
CA SER A 125 15.35 -1.36 2.80
C SER A 125 15.21 -2.33 3.96
N PHE A 126 16.02 -2.18 4.99
CA PHE A 126 15.95 -3.01 6.20
C PHE A 126 14.58 -2.95 6.89
N LEU A 127 13.95 -1.78 6.96
CA LEU A 127 12.63 -1.62 7.56
C LEU A 127 11.52 -2.17 6.66
N SER A 128 11.62 -2.02 5.34
CA SER A 128 10.61 -2.46 4.38
C SER A 128 10.53 -3.97 4.23
N GLU A 129 11.66 -4.67 4.36
CA GLU A 129 11.74 -6.14 4.23
C GLU A 129 11.13 -6.90 5.41
N ARG A 130 10.78 -6.23 6.51
CA ARG A 130 10.21 -6.89 7.68
C ARG A 130 8.76 -7.30 7.42
N SER A 131 8.43 -8.57 7.69
CA SER A 131 7.10 -9.15 7.50
C SER A 131 5.98 -8.40 8.26
N PHE A 132 6.32 -7.71 9.32
CA PHE A 132 5.40 -6.89 10.11
C PHE A 132 5.41 -5.39 9.74
N ALA A 133 6.21 -4.99 8.73
CA ALA A 133 6.29 -3.59 8.30
C ALA A 133 4.95 -3.10 7.75
N SER A 134 4.23 -3.96 7.05
CA SER A 134 2.90 -3.69 6.54
C SER A 134 1.92 -4.81 6.86
N VAL A 135 0.69 -4.45 7.18
CA VAL A 135 -0.42 -5.38 7.38
C VAL A 135 -1.37 -5.25 6.21
N SER A 136 -1.67 -6.36 5.57
CA SER A 136 -2.69 -6.44 4.52
C SER A 136 -4.07 -6.49 5.16
N LEU A 137 -4.95 -5.56 4.77
CA LEU A 137 -6.32 -5.41 5.29
C LEU A 137 -7.34 -5.61 4.16
N THR A 138 -7.24 -6.72 3.45
CA THR A 138 -7.99 -6.94 2.21
C THR A 138 -9.48 -7.21 2.45
N ASP A 139 -9.85 -8.30 3.12
CA ASP A 139 -11.27 -8.70 3.23
C ASP A 139 -12.08 -7.96 4.30
N MET A 140 -11.41 -7.44 5.34
CA MET A 140 -12.05 -6.72 6.44
C MET A 140 -11.76 -5.22 6.43
N SER A 141 -11.13 -4.71 5.40
CA SER A 141 -10.63 -3.32 5.35
C SER A 141 -11.72 -2.29 5.61
N TRP A 142 -12.90 -2.45 5.03
CA TRP A 142 -14.03 -1.53 5.23
C TRP A 142 -14.62 -1.62 6.65
N LYS A 143 -14.67 -2.81 7.27
CA LYS A 143 -15.15 -3.00 8.66
C LYS A 143 -14.20 -2.36 9.65
N VAL A 144 -12.88 -2.57 9.47
CA VAL A 144 -11.83 -1.94 10.28
C VAL A 144 -11.87 -0.42 10.09
N SER A 145 -12.01 0.06 8.86
CA SER A 145 -12.14 1.47 8.54
C SER A 145 -13.34 2.11 9.23
N LEU A 146 -14.48 1.44 9.23
CA LEU A 146 -15.69 1.88 9.92
C LEU A 146 -15.49 1.94 11.44
N LEU A 147 -14.81 0.94 12.02
CA LEU A 147 -14.50 0.90 13.46
C LEU A 147 -13.57 2.05 13.85
N VAL A 148 -12.49 2.27 13.11
CA VAL A 148 -11.57 3.38 13.35
C VAL A 148 -12.29 4.72 13.22
N PHE A 149 -13.14 4.85 12.21
CA PHE A 149 -13.96 6.03 12.01
C PHE A 149 -14.92 6.27 13.17
N ALA A 150 -15.65 5.25 13.63
CA ALA A 150 -16.53 5.34 14.79
C ALA A 150 -15.74 5.74 16.05
N ALA A 151 -14.56 5.19 16.24
CA ALA A 151 -13.67 5.59 17.34
C ALA A 151 -13.22 7.06 17.22
N MET A 152 -12.92 7.55 16.02
CA MET A 152 -12.58 8.95 15.79
C MET A 152 -13.76 9.88 16.09
N VAL A 153 -14.98 9.50 15.68
CA VAL A 153 -16.22 10.24 16.02
C VAL A 153 -16.46 10.28 17.53
N ALA A 154 -16.32 9.13 18.21
CA ALA A 154 -16.47 9.06 19.66
C ALA A 154 -15.44 9.96 20.36
N LEU A 155 -14.17 9.92 19.98
CA LEU A 155 -13.13 10.81 20.50
C LEU A 155 -13.47 12.28 20.27
N TYR A 156 -14.04 12.63 19.11
CA TYR A 156 -14.48 14.00 18.84
C TYR A 156 -15.63 14.44 19.72
N VAL A 157 -16.64 13.59 19.90
CA VAL A 157 -17.84 13.91 20.72
C VAL A 157 -17.50 14.06 22.19
N PHE A 158 -16.59 13.20 22.71
CA PHE A 158 -16.17 13.22 24.12
C PHE A 158 -15.01 14.17 24.41
N TRP A 159 -14.56 14.92 23.42
CA TRP A 159 -13.51 15.89 23.59
C TRP A 159 -13.92 17.06 24.49
N PRO A 160 -13.05 17.53 25.40
CA PRO A 160 -13.31 18.74 26.18
C PRO A 160 -13.41 19.95 25.25
N LYS A 161 -14.61 20.52 25.18
CA LYS A 161 -15.01 21.54 24.20
C LYS A 161 -14.20 22.83 24.36
N GLY A 162 -13.49 23.24 23.32
CA GLY A 162 -12.80 24.52 23.19
C GLY A 162 -13.37 25.37 22.03
N LYS A 163 -12.84 26.57 21.84
CA LYS A 163 -13.31 27.60 20.88
C LYS A 163 -13.37 27.18 19.38
N ARG A 164 -12.97 25.97 19.01
CA ARG A 164 -12.90 25.49 17.61
C ARG A 164 -13.95 24.42 17.27
N VAL A 165 -15.00 24.28 18.07
CA VAL A 165 -16.02 23.22 17.92
C VAL A 165 -16.71 23.29 16.56
N VAL A 166 -17.04 24.48 16.07
CA VAL A 166 -17.77 24.64 14.79
C VAL A 166 -16.88 24.25 13.61
N LEU A 167 -15.62 24.73 13.57
CA LEU A 167 -14.70 24.42 12.48
C LEU A 167 -14.39 22.92 12.42
N SER A 168 -14.12 22.29 13.57
CA SER A 168 -13.87 20.86 13.63
C SER A 168 -15.11 20.04 13.28
N GLY A 169 -16.33 20.52 13.59
CA GLY A 169 -17.59 19.91 13.13
C GLY A 169 -17.75 19.94 11.62
N ILE A 170 -17.45 21.07 11.00
CA ILE A 170 -17.47 21.21 9.53
C ILE A 170 -16.43 20.28 8.90
N CYS A 171 -15.20 20.26 9.41
CA CYS A 171 -14.16 19.36 8.92
C CYS A 171 -14.57 17.89 9.02
N MET A 172 -15.21 17.48 10.13
CA MET A 172 -15.72 16.14 10.31
C MET A 172 -16.80 15.79 9.28
N MET A 173 -17.74 16.70 9.04
CA MET A 173 -18.82 16.49 8.07
C MET A 173 -18.26 16.35 6.64
N VAL A 174 -17.28 17.17 6.26
CA VAL A 174 -16.62 17.05 4.95
C VAL A 174 -15.85 15.73 4.83
N PHE A 175 -15.16 15.30 5.90
CA PHE A 175 -14.48 14.01 5.92
C PHE A 175 -15.46 12.84 5.75
N MET A 176 -16.64 12.90 6.43
CA MET A 176 -17.73 11.94 6.27
C MET A 176 -18.22 11.85 4.83
N LEU A 177 -18.41 13.01 4.19
CA LEU A 177 -18.86 13.06 2.80
C LEU A 177 -17.83 12.40 1.87
N ILE A 178 -16.55 12.74 2.03
CA ILE A 178 -15.46 12.16 1.22
C ILE A 178 -15.39 10.65 1.41
N LEU A 179 -15.45 10.18 2.66
CA LEU A 179 -15.44 8.75 2.96
C LEU A 179 -16.66 8.05 2.36
N GLY A 180 -17.84 8.62 2.53
CA GLY A 180 -19.09 8.07 1.96
C GLY A 180 -19.02 7.97 0.43
N LEU A 181 -18.54 9.00 -0.24
CA LEU A 181 -18.34 8.98 -1.69
C LEU A 181 -17.30 7.93 -2.10
N SER A 182 -16.20 7.80 -1.36
CA SER A 182 -15.18 6.79 -1.65
C SER A 182 -15.72 5.36 -1.51
N ILE A 183 -16.51 5.10 -0.45
CA ILE A 183 -17.20 3.82 -0.25
C ILE A 183 -18.18 3.56 -1.40
N TYR A 184 -19.00 4.56 -1.73
CA TYR A 184 -19.96 4.45 -2.82
C TYR A 184 -19.28 4.07 -4.14
N TRP A 185 -18.24 4.80 -4.55
CA TRP A 185 -17.50 4.52 -5.77
C TRP A 185 -16.84 3.14 -5.77
N LYS A 186 -16.30 2.67 -4.64
CA LYS A 186 -15.68 1.35 -4.54
C LYS A 186 -16.68 0.20 -4.73
N PHE A 187 -17.85 0.30 -4.09
CA PHE A 187 -18.81 -0.80 -4.08
C PHE A 187 -19.85 -0.75 -5.21
N PHE A 188 -20.08 0.43 -5.77
CA PHE A 188 -21.09 0.65 -6.82
C PHE A 188 -20.45 1.03 -8.17
N SER A 189 -19.18 0.71 -8.38
CA SER A 189 -18.57 0.85 -9.70
C SER A 189 -19.30 -0.01 -10.73
N PRO A 190 -19.46 0.49 -11.97
CA PRO A 190 -20.09 -0.29 -13.03
C PRO A 190 -19.28 -1.54 -13.38
N THR A 191 -19.99 -2.59 -13.80
CA THR A 191 -19.36 -3.78 -14.37
C THR A 191 -18.65 -3.40 -15.65
N ARG A 192 -17.38 -3.80 -15.78
CA ARG A 192 -16.54 -3.47 -16.93
C ARG A 192 -15.54 -4.56 -17.22
N ILE A 193 -15.20 -4.72 -18.48
CA ILE A 193 -14.05 -5.48 -18.96
C ILE A 193 -13.05 -4.45 -19.51
N CYS A 194 -11.84 -4.48 -19.02
CA CYS A 194 -10.78 -3.56 -19.41
C CYS A 194 -9.60 -4.36 -19.97
N VAL A 195 -9.36 -4.25 -21.26
CA VAL A 195 -8.10 -4.72 -21.86
C VAL A 195 -7.06 -3.66 -21.56
N MET A 196 -6.00 -4.04 -20.86
CA MET A 196 -4.99 -3.09 -20.38
C MET A 196 -4.00 -2.78 -21.51
N ASP A 197 -3.67 -1.51 -21.68
CA ASP A 197 -2.59 -1.08 -22.58
C ASP A 197 -1.25 -1.25 -21.84
N ILE A 198 -0.60 -2.38 -22.09
CA ILE A 198 0.60 -2.84 -21.38
C ILE A 198 1.80 -3.09 -22.31
N GLY A 199 1.67 -2.74 -23.59
CA GLY A 199 2.71 -2.90 -24.60
C GLY A 199 2.83 -4.33 -25.10
N GLN A 200 3.71 -5.16 -24.54
CA GLN A 200 3.87 -6.57 -24.91
C GLN A 200 3.19 -7.48 -23.90
N GLY A 201 2.55 -8.55 -24.37
CA GLY A 201 1.77 -9.50 -23.59
C GLY A 201 0.32 -9.09 -23.44
N ASP A 202 -0.42 -9.87 -22.67
CA ASP A 202 -1.85 -9.69 -22.44
C ASP A 202 -2.15 -9.46 -20.96
N ALA A 203 -3.12 -8.58 -20.68
CA ALA A 203 -3.76 -8.47 -19.38
C ALA A 203 -5.18 -7.92 -19.55
N ILE A 204 -6.16 -8.69 -19.07
CA ILE A 204 -7.57 -8.33 -19.12
C ILE A 204 -8.10 -8.29 -17.69
N LEU A 205 -8.65 -7.16 -17.31
CA LEU A 205 -9.29 -6.97 -16.00
C LEU A 205 -10.81 -6.99 -16.16
N LEU A 206 -11.45 -7.93 -15.48
CA LEU A 206 -12.88 -7.93 -15.27
C LEU A 206 -13.15 -7.34 -13.89
N SER A 207 -13.99 -6.32 -13.79
CA SER A 207 -14.29 -5.67 -12.50
C SER A 207 -15.78 -5.36 -12.37
N ASP A 208 -16.30 -5.61 -11.16
CA ASP A 208 -17.69 -5.38 -10.78
C ASP A 208 -17.77 -4.93 -9.32
N GLY A 209 -17.85 -3.63 -9.13
CA GLY A 209 -17.79 -3.04 -7.80
C GLY A 209 -16.46 -3.35 -7.10
N ALA A 210 -16.52 -4.10 -6.00
CA ALA A 210 -15.34 -4.52 -5.24
C ALA A 210 -14.72 -5.83 -5.73
N HIS A 211 -15.38 -6.52 -6.66
CA HIS A 211 -14.95 -7.80 -7.22
C HIS A 211 -14.13 -7.61 -8.48
N SER A 212 -13.06 -8.40 -8.63
CA SER A 212 -12.20 -8.31 -9.81
C SER A 212 -11.46 -9.61 -10.09
N LEU A 213 -11.35 -9.92 -11.38
CA LEU A 213 -10.52 -10.99 -11.93
C LEU A 213 -9.52 -10.39 -12.90
N LEU A 214 -8.28 -10.77 -12.78
CA LEU A 214 -7.23 -10.46 -13.74
C LEU A 214 -6.89 -11.72 -14.55
N VAL A 215 -6.95 -11.60 -15.85
CA VAL A 215 -6.51 -12.64 -16.79
C VAL A 215 -5.17 -12.20 -17.36
N ASP A 216 -4.13 -12.98 -17.11
CA ASP A 216 -2.73 -12.74 -17.40
C ASP A 216 -2.13 -11.46 -16.76
N THR A 217 -0.81 -11.40 -16.71
CA THR A 217 -0.09 -10.35 -15.95
C THR A 217 1.01 -9.67 -16.74
N SER A 218 1.14 -10.00 -18.05
CA SER A 218 2.17 -9.41 -18.90
C SER A 218 3.61 -9.58 -18.38
N VAL A 219 4.51 -8.76 -18.86
CA VAL A 219 5.93 -8.71 -18.48
C VAL A 219 6.19 -7.55 -17.53
N GLY A 220 7.03 -7.74 -16.53
CA GLY A 220 7.48 -6.66 -15.65
C GLY A 220 6.41 -6.14 -14.71
N ASP A 221 6.48 -4.86 -14.37
CA ASP A 221 5.63 -4.17 -13.40
C ASP A 221 4.44 -3.40 -14.00
N VAL A 222 4.30 -3.42 -15.33
CA VAL A 222 3.32 -2.59 -16.06
C VAL A 222 1.87 -2.86 -15.61
N VAL A 223 1.52 -4.12 -15.37
CA VAL A 223 0.19 -4.50 -14.86
C VAL A 223 -0.02 -4.01 -13.43
N ASN A 224 1.01 -4.07 -12.58
CA ASN A 224 0.93 -3.54 -11.23
C ASN A 224 0.62 -2.04 -11.25
N ASP A 225 1.33 -1.26 -12.08
CA ASP A 225 1.07 0.16 -12.27
C ASP A 225 -0.34 0.44 -12.81
N ALA A 226 -0.83 -0.39 -13.72
CA ALA A 226 -2.18 -0.26 -14.26
C ALA A 226 -3.27 -0.53 -13.21
N LEU A 227 -3.07 -1.53 -12.35
CA LEU A 227 -3.95 -1.83 -11.21
C LEU A 227 -3.94 -0.70 -10.17
N GLU A 228 -2.77 -0.15 -9.86
CA GLU A 228 -2.65 1.00 -8.95
C GLU A 228 -3.40 2.22 -9.46
N ARG A 229 -3.31 2.53 -10.76
CA ARG A 229 -4.09 3.62 -11.39
C ARG A 229 -5.60 3.40 -11.29
N GLN A 230 -6.04 2.15 -11.25
CA GLN A 230 -7.45 1.76 -11.06
C GLN A 230 -7.83 1.57 -9.59
N HIS A 231 -6.89 1.80 -8.65
CA HIS A 231 -7.08 1.62 -7.20
C HIS A 231 -7.46 0.20 -6.81
N ILE A 232 -6.90 -0.80 -7.51
CA ILE A 232 -7.13 -2.22 -7.25
C ILE A 232 -5.89 -2.77 -6.56
N SER A 233 -6.04 -3.19 -5.31
CA SER A 233 -5.01 -3.83 -4.50
C SER A 233 -5.38 -5.25 -4.07
N TYR A 234 -6.61 -5.67 -4.38
CA TYR A 234 -7.11 -7.01 -4.15
C TYR A 234 -7.87 -7.51 -5.38
N LEU A 235 -7.57 -8.74 -5.76
CA LEU A 235 -8.23 -9.48 -6.83
C LEU A 235 -8.87 -10.73 -6.24
N ASP A 236 -10.12 -11.04 -6.60
CA ASP A 236 -10.75 -12.30 -6.18
C ASP A 236 -10.02 -13.50 -6.78
N ALA A 237 -9.55 -13.35 -8.02
CA ALA A 237 -8.70 -14.34 -8.66
C ALA A 237 -7.75 -13.70 -9.68
N ILE A 238 -6.63 -14.38 -9.93
CA ILE A 238 -5.75 -14.18 -11.08
C ILE A 238 -5.82 -15.47 -11.89
N LEU A 239 -6.13 -15.40 -13.16
CA LEU A 239 -6.06 -16.53 -14.08
C LEU A 239 -4.83 -16.34 -14.97
N LEU A 240 -3.92 -17.31 -14.97
CA LEU A 240 -2.81 -17.38 -15.89
C LEU A 240 -3.17 -18.37 -16.98
N THR A 241 -3.30 -17.87 -18.22
CA THR A 241 -3.67 -18.71 -19.36
C THR A 241 -2.59 -19.74 -19.68
N HIS A 242 -1.33 -19.33 -19.57
CA HIS A 242 -0.14 -20.17 -19.62
C HIS A 242 1.04 -19.50 -18.88
N LEU A 243 2.21 -20.17 -18.82
CA LEU A 243 3.32 -19.70 -17.96
C LEU A 243 4.46 -18.99 -18.72
N ASP A 244 4.23 -18.54 -19.95
CA ASP A 244 5.22 -17.76 -20.69
C ASP A 244 5.40 -16.38 -20.03
N GLU A 245 6.58 -15.80 -20.18
CA GLU A 245 6.97 -14.58 -19.48
C GLU A 245 6.04 -13.40 -19.80
N ASP A 246 5.49 -13.34 -21.00
CA ASP A 246 4.55 -12.31 -21.47
C ASP A 246 3.12 -12.47 -20.93
N HIS A 247 2.84 -13.58 -20.22
CA HIS A 247 1.54 -13.83 -19.56
C HIS A 247 1.65 -13.95 -18.04
N ALA A 248 2.70 -14.60 -17.52
CA ALA A 248 2.87 -14.85 -16.10
C ALA A 248 4.01 -14.05 -15.45
N GLY A 249 4.80 -13.33 -16.24
CA GLY A 249 6.01 -12.64 -15.76
C GLY A 249 5.74 -11.54 -14.75
N GLY A 250 4.60 -10.84 -14.87
CA GLY A 250 4.19 -9.76 -13.99
C GLY A 250 3.85 -10.17 -12.56
N VAL A 251 3.49 -11.46 -12.33
CA VAL A 251 3.09 -11.95 -10.99
C VAL A 251 4.13 -11.61 -9.92
N ARG A 252 5.42 -11.73 -10.22
CA ARG A 252 6.50 -11.47 -9.25
C ARG A 252 6.59 -10.00 -8.84
N TYR A 253 6.20 -9.07 -9.71
CA TYR A 253 6.21 -7.63 -9.44
C TYR A 253 4.98 -7.17 -8.66
N MET A 254 3.93 -7.98 -8.61
CA MET A 254 2.72 -7.71 -7.81
C MET A 254 2.90 -8.05 -6.33
N VAL A 255 4.00 -8.75 -5.97
CA VAL A 255 4.25 -9.15 -4.57
C VAL A 255 4.45 -7.92 -3.68
N GLY A 256 3.57 -7.75 -2.69
CA GLY A 256 3.62 -6.64 -1.74
C GLY A 256 2.66 -5.49 -2.06
N SER A 257 2.24 -5.33 -3.32
CA SER A 257 1.28 -4.29 -3.74
C SER A 257 -0.12 -4.85 -3.97
N VAL A 258 -0.24 -6.07 -4.50
CA VAL A 258 -1.53 -6.70 -4.79
C VAL A 258 -1.66 -8.00 -4.01
N LYS A 259 -2.88 -8.29 -3.56
CA LYS A 259 -3.27 -9.58 -2.99
C LYS A 259 -4.32 -10.24 -3.88
N ALA A 260 -4.29 -11.55 -3.97
CA ALA A 260 -5.32 -12.33 -4.66
C ALA A 260 -5.93 -13.37 -3.73
N GLY A 261 -7.23 -13.62 -3.88
CA GLY A 261 -7.89 -14.71 -3.15
C GLY A 261 -7.42 -16.07 -3.63
N ARG A 262 -7.17 -16.20 -4.93
CA ARG A 262 -6.65 -17.42 -5.56
C ARG A 262 -5.92 -17.11 -6.87
N VAL A 263 -5.00 -17.99 -7.26
CA VAL A 263 -4.37 -17.97 -8.58
C VAL A 263 -4.77 -19.26 -9.30
N LEU A 264 -5.33 -19.11 -10.48
CA LEU A 264 -5.88 -20.17 -11.32
C LEU A 264 -4.94 -20.43 -12.50
N VAL A 265 -4.72 -21.68 -12.83
CA VAL A 265 -3.89 -22.11 -13.96
C VAL A 265 -4.55 -23.29 -14.67
N GLY A 266 -4.20 -23.54 -15.92
CA GLY A 266 -4.72 -24.70 -16.66
C GLY A 266 -4.26 -26.06 -16.10
N GLU A 267 -4.96 -27.13 -16.49
CA GLU A 267 -4.66 -28.51 -16.11
C GLU A 267 -3.21 -28.90 -16.46
N GLY A 268 -2.48 -29.42 -15.48
CA GLY A 268 -1.10 -29.92 -15.65
C GLY A 268 -0.01 -28.84 -15.69
N ILE A 269 -0.39 -27.55 -15.61
CA ILE A 269 0.55 -26.43 -15.65
C ILE A 269 1.30 -26.29 -14.33
N THR A 270 0.70 -26.63 -13.19
CA THR A 270 1.32 -26.55 -11.85
C THR A 270 2.66 -27.31 -11.76
N LYS A 271 2.83 -28.39 -12.51
CA LYS A 271 4.08 -29.16 -12.57
C LYS A 271 5.21 -28.46 -13.32
N GLN A 272 4.89 -27.46 -14.12
CA GLN A 272 5.81 -26.69 -14.95
C GLN A 272 6.20 -25.36 -14.31
N GLU A 273 5.55 -24.96 -13.22
CA GLU A 273 5.82 -23.71 -12.52
C GLU A 273 7.26 -23.64 -12.03
N LYS A 274 7.95 -22.55 -12.39
CA LYS A 274 9.28 -22.27 -11.84
C LYS A 274 9.17 -21.96 -10.34
N SER A 275 10.16 -22.36 -9.56
CA SER A 275 10.18 -22.15 -8.10
C SER A 275 10.02 -20.69 -7.67
N GLU A 276 10.42 -19.75 -8.51
CA GLU A 276 10.24 -18.32 -8.26
C GLU A 276 8.79 -17.88 -8.42
N LEU A 277 8.11 -18.35 -9.48
CA LEU A 277 6.69 -18.08 -9.70
C LEU A 277 5.85 -18.68 -8.58
N GLN A 278 6.11 -19.91 -8.17
CA GLN A 278 5.41 -20.55 -7.04
C GLN A 278 5.54 -19.73 -5.76
N ARG A 279 6.75 -19.22 -5.45
CA ARG A 279 6.97 -18.34 -4.29
C ARG A 279 6.21 -17.02 -4.40
N ALA A 280 6.14 -16.44 -5.59
CA ALA A 280 5.38 -15.22 -5.82
C ALA A 280 3.88 -15.45 -5.66
N ILE A 281 3.33 -16.51 -6.26
CA ILE A 281 1.93 -16.93 -6.09
C ILE A 281 1.59 -17.12 -4.62
N GLN A 282 2.41 -17.86 -3.87
CA GLN A 282 2.18 -18.09 -2.44
C GLN A 282 2.19 -16.81 -1.61
N ARG A 283 3.02 -15.82 -1.98
CA ARG A 283 3.06 -14.52 -1.29
C ARG A 283 1.84 -13.66 -1.60
N ILE A 284 1.30 -13.74 -2.82
CA ILE A 284 0.15 -12.95 -3.26
C ILE A 284 -1.16 -13.54 -2.74
N SER A 285 -1.34 -14.88 -2.83
CA SER A 285 -2.61 -15.55 -2.51
C SER A 285 -2.61 -16.29 -1.17
N GLY A 286 -1.45 -16.47 -0.54
CA GLY A 286 -1.31 -17.29 0.67
C GLY A 286 -1.39 -18.80 0.43
N SER A 287 -1.60 -19.24 -0.81
CA SER A 287 -1.74 -20.65 -1.22
C SER A 287 -0.98 -20.94 -2.52
N SER A 288 -0.87 -22.21 -2.89
CA SER A 288 -0.43 -22.60 -4.23
C SER A 288 -1.49 -22.27 -5.28
N SER A 289 -1.10 -22.31 -6.57
CA SER A 289 -2.04 -22.20 -7.69
C SER A 289 -3.07 -23.33 -7.67
N TYR A 290 -4.26 -23.04 -8.17
CA TYR A 290 -5.35 -24.00 -8.34
C TYR A 290 -5.51 -24.31 -9.83
N GLU A 291 -5.56 -25.59 -10.17
CA GLU A 291 -5.84 -26.01 -11.55
C GLU A 291 -7.32 -25.85 -11.87
N VAL A 292 -7.61 -25.26 -13.02
CA VAL A 292 -8.94 -25.20 -13.62
C VAL A 292 -9.05 -26.16 -14.80
N LEU A 293 -10.22 -26.78 -14.92
CA LEU A 293 -10.51 -27.81 -15.91
C LEU A 293 -11.60 -27.34 -16.87
N TYR A 294 -11.60 -27.91 -18.07
CA TYR A 294 -12.72 -27.72 -18.99
C TYR A 294 -14.08 -27.97 -18.34
N GLY A 295 -14.96 -27.00 -18.48
CA GLY A 295 -16.30 -27.04 -17.92
C GLY A 295 -16.40 -26.55 -16.47
N ASP A 296 -15.29 -26.17 -15.83
CA ASP A 296 -15.35 -25.51 -14.53
C ASP A 296 -16.02 -24.14 -14.67
N GLU A 297 -16.85 -23.81 -13.68
CA GLU A 297 -17.60 -22.57 -13.63
C GLU A 297 -17.36 -21.89 -12.28
N PHE A 298 -17.19 -20.56 -12.29
CA PHE A 298 -17.06 -19.77 -11.07
C PHE A 298 -17.53 -18.33 -11.29
N ASP A 299 -17.96 -17.70 -10.21
CA ASP A 299 -18.47 -16.33 -10.26
C ASP A 299 -17.45 -15.35 -9.66
N VAL A 300 -17.37 -14.16 -10.29
CA VAL A 300 -16.64 -13.00 -9.77
C VAL A 300 -17.55 -11.77 -9.90
N GLY A 301 -18.14 -11.34 -8.79
CA GLY A 301 -19.21 -10.36 -8.82
C GLY A 301 -20.40 -10.86 -9.66
N ARG A 302 -20.79 -10.11 -10.69
CA ARG A 302 -21.85 -10.49 -11.65
C ARG A 302 -21.31 -11.25 -12.88
N PHE A 303 -20.01 -11.43 -13.01
CA PHE A 303 -19.45 -12.24 -14.07
C PHE A 303 -19.64 -13.72 -13.74
N HIS A 304 -20.26 -14.45 -14.64
CA HIS A 304 -20.30 -15.91 -14.65
C HIS A 304 -19.26 -16.40 -15.66
N ILE A 305 -18.24 -17.09 -15.19
CA ILE A 305 -17.06 -17.46 -15.95
C ILE A 305 -17.05 -18.97 -16.12
N ARG A 306 -16.86 -19.43 -17.36
CA ARG A 306 -16.78 -20.85 -17.68
C ARG A 306 -15.51 -21.13 -18.48
N VAL A 307 -14.76 -22.14 -18.05
CA VAL A 307 -13.56 -22.61 -18.76
C VAL A 307 -13.98 -23.45 -19.96
N VAL A 308 -13.67 -22.98 -21.17
CA VAL A 308 -14.06 -23.64 -22.44
C VAL A 308 -12.91 -24.33 -23.15
N TRP A 309 -11.67 -24.13 -22.71
CA TRP A 309 -10.47 -24.77 -23.23
C TRP A 309 -9.37 -24.80 -22.15
N PRO A 310 -8.45 -25.81 -22.10
CA PRO A 310 -8.40 -27.01 -22.94
C PRO A 310 -9.34 -28.10 -22.47
N HIS A 311 -9.77 -28.95 -23.37
CA HIS A 311 -10.52 -30.17 -23.03
C HIS A 311 -9.66 -31.15 -22.20
N ARG A 312 -10.28 -31.86 -21.29
CA ARG A 312 -9.61 -32.84 -20.40
C ARG A 312 -8.73 -33.81 -21.17
N GLY A 313 -7.48 -33.93 -20.76
CA GLY A 313 -6.52 -34.84 -21.39
C GLY A 313 -5.94 -34.33 -22.71
N TYR A 314 -6.20 -33.08 -23.09
CA TYR A 314 -5.55 -32.47 -24.25
C TYR A 314 -4.05 -32.35 -23.99
N LYS A 315 -3.25 -32.89 -24.92
CA LYS A 315 -1.78 -32.79 -24.86
C LYS A 315 -1.33 -31.81 -25.94
N ALA A 316 -1.06 -30.59 -25.54
CA ALA A 316 -0.52 -29.58 -26.42
C ALA A 316 0.91 -29.93 -26.88
N LYS A 317 1.24 -29.63 -28.12
CA LYS A 317 2.62 -29.71 -28.63
C LYS A 317 3.44 -28.48 -28.18
N GLU A 318 2.78 -27.36 -27.99
CA GLU A 318 3.35 -26.08 -27.58
C GLU A 318 2.52 -25.51 -26.43
N ALA A 319 3.15 -24.74 -25.53
CA ALA A 319 2.49 -24.18 -24.34
C ALA A 319 1.27 -23.32 -24.70
N ASN A 320 1.37 -22.49 -25.75
CA ASN A 320 0.29 -21.62 -26.20
C ASN A 320 -0.96 -22.38 -26.63
N ASN A 321 -0.82 -23.61 -27.14
CA ASN A 321 -1.97 -24.42 -27.54
C ASN A 321 -2.75 -25.02 -26.36
N ALA A 322 -2.20 -24.93 -25.13
CA ALA A 322 -2.83 -25.34 -23.88
C ALA A 322 -3.32 -24.13 -23.06
N SER A 323 -3.28 -22.92 -23.61
CA SER A 323 -3.77 -21.71 -22.93
C SER A 323 -5.23 -21.88 -22.49
N VAL A 324 -5.55 -21.41 -21.30
CA VAL A 324 -6.92 -21.43 -20.78
C VAL A 324 -7.76 -20.38 -21.52
N GLU A 325 -8.92 -20.80 -22.01
CA GLU A 325 -9.93 -19.91 -22.60
C GLU A 325 -11.19 -19.90 -21.74
N LEU A 326 -11.82 -18.72 -21.62
CA LEU A 326 -12.99 -18.47 -20.78
C LEU A 326 -14.23 -18.14 -21.62
#